data_8925cffae0acea07fd56592d8e1b3353
#
_entry.id   8925cffae0acea07fd56592d8e1b3353
#
_cell.length_a   1.000
_cell.length_b   1.000
_cell.length_c   1.000
_cell.angle_alpha   90.00
_cell.angle_beta   90.00
_cell.angle_gamma   90.00
#
_symmetry.space_group_name_H-M   'P 1'
#
loop_
_entity.id
_entity.type
_entity.pdbx_description
1 polymer ?
#
loop_
_entity_poly.entity_id
_entity_poly.type
_entity_poly.pdbx_seq_one_letter_code
_entity_poly.pdbx_strand_id
1 'polypeptide(L)'
;MKKDTRKIIQALDYLACQQPDNTIDNMKAYKLLWLADRYHLRQYGRTISGDEYHALPYGTVPSDAKCILENKATKLTNDKLIVEEYLTILPNHQYRGNKEPDMKVFSESDIQSLDLIIKHFNSFSALELSDFSHQFPEWKYYEKALKDEKKKKAYKIDMTLFFENKEEKSGLFVDDPLLLELTKEVYQQYKGC
;
A
#
# COMPACT_ATOMS: atom_id res chain seq x y z
N MET A 1 4.97 -8.27 -13.19
CA MET A 1 3.53 -7.92 -13.06
C MET A 1 3.29 -6.59 -13.73
N LYS A 2 2.33 -6.51 -14.63
CA LYS A 2 2.04 -5.27 -15.37
C LYS A 2 1.34 -4.30 -14.41
N LYS A 3 1.88 -3.07 -14.32
CA LYS A 3 1.36 -1.99 -13.48
C LYS A 3 -0.02 -1.57 -13.97
N ASP A 4 -0.99 -1.52 -13.08
CA ASP A 4 -2.37 -1.11 -13.40
C ASP A 4 -2.78 0.08 -12.53
N THR A 5 -2.56 1.29 -13.07
CA THR A 5 -2.91 2.56 -12.40
C THR A 5 -4.40 2.64 -12.06
N ARG A 6 -5.28 2.06 -12.90
CA ARG A 6 -6.72 2.04 -12.62
C ARG A 6 -7.00 1.28 -11.32
N LYS A 7 -6.35 0.13 -11.11
CA LYS A 7 -6.54 -0.65 -9.87
C LYS A 7 -6.06 0.09 -8.62
N ILE A 8 -4.95 0.86 -8.73
CA ILE A 8 -4.49 1.72 -7.63
C ILE A 8 -5.55 2.79 -7.30
N ILE A 9 -6.09 3.48 -8.31
CA ILE A 9 -7.12 4.52 -8.13
C ILE A 9 -8.36 3.90 -7.46
N GLN A 10 -8.83 2.75 -7.91
CA GLN A 10 -9.98 2.06 -7.33
C GLN A 10 -9.73 1.60 -5.89
N ALA A 11 -8.51 1.16 -5.56
CA ALA A 11 -8.15 0.80 -4.20
C ALA A 11 -8.13 2.03 -3.27
N LEU A 12 -7.63 3.17 -3.74
CA LEU A 12 -7.68 4.43 -3.01
C LEU A 12 -9.13 4.89 -2.78
N ASP A 13 -9.97 4.81 -3.83
CA ASP A 13 -11.38 5.14 -3.72
C ASP A 13 -12.12 4.22 -2.73
N TYR A 14 -11.85 2.91 -2.80
CA TYR A 14 -12.38 1.92 -1.85
C TYR A 14 -12.04 2.28 -0.39
N LEU A 15 -10.79 2.67 -0.12
CA LEU A 15 -10.35 3.09 1.21
C LEU A 15 -11.04 4.38 1.68
N ALA A 16 -11.27 5.33 0.76
CA ALA A 16 -11.97 6.58 1.08
C ALA A 16 -13.45 6.32 1.41
N CYS A 17 -14.13 5.47 0.64
CA CYS A 17 -15.54 5.10 0.88
C CYS A 17 -15.79 4.43 2.23
N GLN A 18 -14.75 3.92 2.89
CA GLN A 18 -14.86 3.36 4.25
C GLN A 18 -14.69 4.41 5.36
N GLN A 19 -14.55 5.68 5.01
CA GLN A 19 -14.38 6.76 5.97
C GLN A 19 -15.63 7.65 6.03
N PRO A 20 -15.84 8.41 7.14
CA PRO A 20 -16.83 9.45 7.18
C PRO A 20 -16.66 10.44 6.01
N ASP A 21 -17.77 10.82 5.37
CA ASP A 21 -17.80 11.75 4.23
C ASP A 21 -16.89 11.34 3.05
N ASN A 22 -16.57 10.04 2.95
CA ASN A 22 -15.65 9.45 1.98
C ASN A 22 -14.28 10.16 1.92
N THR A 23 -13.82 10.75 3.02
CA THR A 23 -12.59 11.56 3.08
C THR A 23 -11.56 10.90 3.97
N ILE A 24 -10.32 10.80 3.47
CA ILE A 24 -9.22 10.16 4.18
C ILE A 24 -7.91 10.96 4.02
N ASP A 25 -7.08 10.91 5.05
CA ASP A 25 -5.69 11.42 5.02
C ASP A 25 -4.81 10.58 4.10
N ASN A 26 -3.97 11.24 3.27
CA ASN A 26 -3.11 10.57 2.30
C ASN A 26 -2.17 9.57 2.97
N MET A 27 -1.57 9.92 4.11
CA MET A 27 -0.63 9.04 4.81
C MET A 27 -1.36 7.82 5.37
N LYS A 28 -2.56 7.98 5.93
CA LYS A 28 -3.40 6.87 6.37
C LYS A 28 -3.71 5.93 5.20
N ALA A 29 -4.12 6.48 4.07
CA ALA A 29 -4.41 5.69 2.86
C ALA A 29 -3.19 4.90 2.37
N TYR A 30 -2.01 5.52 2.34
CA TYR A 30 -0.76 4.82 1.97
C TYR A 30 -0.48 3.63 2.89
N LYS A 31 -0.71 3.79 4.19
CA LYS A 31 -0.45 2.73 5.16
C LYS A 31 -1.47 1.60 5.05
N LEU A 32 -2.74 1.92 4.87
CA LEU A 32 -3.77 0.89 4.68
C LEU A 32 -3.55 0.11 3.38
N LEU A 33 -3.21 0.79 2.27
CA LEU A 33 -2.89 0.14 1.00
C LEU A 33 -1.64 -0.75 1.12
N TRP A 34 -0.58 -0.25 1.77
CA TRP A 34 0.63 -1.02 2.03
C TRP A 34 0.33 -2.29 2.86
N LEU A 35 -0.45 -2.18 3.94
CA LEU A 35 -0.82 -3.32 4.77
C LEU A 35 -1.64 -4.35 3.97
N ALA A 36 -2.58 -3.90 3.14
CA ALA A 36 -3.39 -4.77 2.30
C ALA A 36 -2.53 -5.49 1.24
N ASP A 37 -1.64 -4.78 0.57
CA ASP A 37 -0.72 -5.36 -0.40
C ASP A 37 0.26 -6.32 0.26
N ARG A 38 0.79 -5.97 1.44
CA ARG A 38 1.68 -6.85 2.20
C ARG A 38 0.98 -8.15 2.60
N TYR A 39 -0.23 -8.04 3.15
CA TYR A 39 -1.03 -9.20 3.52
C TYR A 39 -1.32 -10.08 2.30
N HIS A 40 -1.83 -9.48 1.22
CA HIS A 40 -2.19 -10.20 0.01
C HIS A 40 -0.98 -10.87 -0.66
N LEU A 41 0.17 -10.19 -0.70
CA LEU A 41 1.42 -10.75 -1.24
C LEU A 41 1.85 -12.00 -0.49
N ARG A 42 1.74 -12.00 0.84
CA ARG A 42 2.12 -13.11 1.71
C ARG A 42 1.17 -14.31 1.61
N GLN A 43 -0.12 -14.06 1.32
CA GLN A 43 -1.11 -15.12 1.19
C GLN A 43 -1.19 -15.69 -0.23
N TYR A 44 -0.96 -14.86 -1.26
CA TYR A 44 -1.26 -15.20 -2.65
C TYR A 44 -0.10 -14.99 -3.63
N GLY A 45 1.06 -14.57 -3.18
CA GLY A 45 2.26 -14.34 -4.02
C GLY A 45 2.15 -13.14 -4.97
N ARG A 46 1.16 -12.26 -4.81
CA ARG A 46 1.01 -11.01 -5.57
C ARG A 46 0.44 -9.90 -4.71
N THR A 47 0.71 -8.65 -5.05
CA THR A 47 0.05 -7.49 -4.44
C THR A 47 -1.32 -7.23 -5.09
N ILE A 48 -2.18 -6.47 -4.42
CA ILE A 48 -3.46 -5.98 -4.97
C ILE A 48 -3.18 -4.90 -6.00
N SER A 49 -2.42 -3.87 -5.60
CA SER A 49 -2.21 -2.65 -6.38
C SER A 49 -1.18 -2.79 -7.51
N GLY A 50 -0.19 -3.67 -7.34
CA GLY A 50 0.97 -3.74 -8.23
C GLY A 50 1.92 -2.55 -8.10
N ASP A 51 1.76 -1.70 -7.08
CA ASP A 51 2.60 -0.54 -6.83
C ASP A 51 4.01 -0.93 -6.35
N GLU A 52 4.96 -0.03 -6.54
CA GLU A 52 6.30 -0.10 -5.95
C GLU A 52 6.34 0.64 -4.62
N TYR A 53 7.10 0.13 -3.67
CA TYR A 53 7.17 0.70 -2.33
C TYR A 53 8.51 1.34 -2.04
N HIS A 54 8.47 2.44 -1.29
CA HIS A 54 9.67 3.13 -0.78
C HIS A 54 9.62 3.25 0.73
N ALA A 55 10.78 3.04 1.36
CA ALA A 55 10.99 3.38 2.78
C ALA A 55 11.30 4.88 2.87
N LEU A 56 10.48 5.62 3.61
CA LEU A 56 10.61 7.04 3.92
C LEU A 56 10.71 7.23 5.45
N PRO A 57 11.10 8.42 5.96
CA PRO A 57 11.16 8.67 7.40
C PRO A 57 9.87 8.35 8.17
N TYR A 58 8.71 8.57 7.55
CA TYR A 58 7.40 8.25 8.12
C TYR A 58 6.88 6.86 7.67
N GLY A 59 7.79 5.93 7.37
CA GLY A 59 7.45 4.52 7.08
C GLY A 59 7.33 4.20 5.60
N THR A 60 6.75 3.03 5.32
CA THR A 60 6.56 2.48 3.97
C THR A 60 5.47 3.22 3.20
N VAL A 61 5.74 3.57 1.94
CA VAL A 61 4.86 4.38 1.08
C VAL A 61 4.79 3.79 -0.34
N PRO A 62 3.58 3.60 -0.91
CA PRO A 62 3.39 3.23 -2.31
C PRO A 62 3.70 4.41 -3.24
N SER A 63 4.51 4.18 -4.26
CA SER A 63 5.06 5.25 -5.11
C SER A 63 4.03 5.89 -6.01
N ASP A 64 3.22 5.06 -6.68
CA ASP A 64 2.25 5.56 -7.65
C ASP A 64 1.03 6.14 -6.97
N ALA A 65 0.52 5.49 -5.93
CA ALA A 65 -0.53 6.06 -5.10
C ALA A 65 -0.14 7.43 -4.55
N LYS A 66 1.13 7.57 -4.09
CA LYS A 66 1.67 8.87 -3.65
C LYS A 66 1.70 9.89 -4.80
N CYS A 67 2.18 9.51 -5.98
CA CYS A 67 2.21 10.40 -7.15
C CYS A 67 0.80 10.85 -7.56
N ILE A 68 -0.19 9.96 -7.52
CA ILE A 68 -1.60 10.27 -7.81
C ILE A 68 -2.12 11.30 -6.80
N LEU A 69 -2.00 11.04 -5.51
CA LEU A 69 -2.56 11.90 -4.46
C LEU A 69 -1.80 13.22 -4.26
N GLU A 70 -0.54 13.32 -4.67
CA GLU A 70 0.22 14.57 -4.67
C GLU A 70 0.09 15.34 -6.00
N ASN A 71 -0.78 14.91 -6.91
CA ASN A 71 -0.99 15.52 -8.23
C ASN A 71 0.31 15.66 -9.05
N LYS A 72 1.27 14.76 -8.85
CA LYS A 72 2.56 14.73 -9.55
C LYS A 72 2.54 13.82 -10.78
N ALA A 73 1.39 13.28 -11.12
CA ALA A 73 1.18 12.31 -12.18
C ALA A 73 1.25 12.92 -13.59
N THR A 74 2.24 13.77 -13.87
CA THR A 74 2.46 14.37 -15.20
C THR A 74 2.81 13.35 -16.31
N LYS A 75 3.08 12.10 -15.94
CA LYS A 75 3.38 11.00 -16.88
C LYS A 75 2.16 10.16 -17.27
N LEU A 76 0.99 10.41 -16.68
CA LEU A 76 -0.21 9.59 -16.79
C LEU A 76 -1.36 10.40 -17.44
N THR A 77 -1.13 10.97 -18.63
CA THR A 77 -2.12 11.81 -19.30
C THR A 77 -3.48 11.11 -19.50
N ASN A 78 -3.51 9.79 -19.73
CA ASN A 78 -4.75 9.04 -19.84
C ASN A 78 -5.37 8.70 -18.49
N ASP A 79 -4.57 8.65 -17.40
CA ASP A 79 -5.05 8.30 -16.06
C ASP A 79 -5.61 9.51 -15.31
N LYS A 80 -5.25 10.74 -15.74
CA LYS A 80 -5.76 11.97 -15.10
C LYS A 80 -7.28 12.04 -15.09
N LEU A 81 -7.93 11.69 -16.19
CA LEU A 81 -9.38 11.66 -16.30
C LEU A 81 -10.00 10.64 -15.33
N ILE A 82 -9.37 9.46 -15.19
CA ILE A 82 -9.81 8.43 -14.25
C ILE A 82 -9.60 8.92 -12.81
N VAL A 83 -8.47 9.57 -12.51
CA VAL A 83 -8.26 10.16 -11.17
C VAL A 83 -9.36 11.15 -10.85
N GLU A 84 -9.62 12.14 -11.73
CA GLU A 84 -10.63 13.18 -11.52
C GLU A 84 -12.06 12.62 -11.44
N GLU A 85 -12.32 11.49 -12.09
CA GLU A 85 -13.61 10.79 -12.04
C GLU A 85 -13.88 10.16 -10.67
N TYR A 86 -12.86 9.54 -10.06
CA TYR A 86 -13.00 8.77 -8.83
C TYR A 86 -12.52 9.50 -7.57
N LEU A 87 -11.56 10.41 -7.70
CA LEU A 87 -10.92 11.06 -6.55
C LEU A 87 -10.93 12.58 -6.68
N THR A 88 -11.24 13.28 -5.61
CA THR A 88 -11.01 14.72 -5.44
C THR A 88 -9.86 14.93 -4.47
N ILE A 89 -8.76 15.51 -4.96
CA ILE A 89 -7.62 15.89 -4.11
C ILE A 89 -7.99 17.14 -3.33
N LEU A 90 -7.87 17.06 -2.02
CA LEU A 90 -8.24 18.11 -1.08
C LEU A 90 -7.00 18.80 -0.49
N PRO A 91 -7.15 20.01 0.10
CA PRO A 91 -6.12 20.63 0.92
C PRO A 91 -5.71 19.74 2.12
N ASN A 92 -4.59 20.08 2.77
CA ASN A 92 -4.11 19.44 4.00
C ASN A 92 -3.83 17.93 3.87
N HIS A 93 -3.34 17.51 2.70
CA HIS A 93 -2.95 16.11 2.44
C HIS A 93 -4.12 15.12 2.64
N GLN A 94 -5.27 15.46 2.14
CA GLN A 94 -6.46 14.62 2.14
C GLN A 94 -6.97 14.41 0.71
N TYR A 95 -7.78 13.38 0.52
CA TYR A 95 -8.59 13.20 -0.67
C TYR A 95 -9.95 12.61 -0.31
N ARG A 96 -10.89 12.75 -1.24
CA ARG A 96 -12.24 12.23 -1.12
C ARG A 96 -12.56 11.32 -2.30
N GLY A 97 -13.21 10.19 -2.03
CA GLY A 97 -13.85 9.36 -3.04
C GLY A 97 -15.10 10.06 -3.59
N ASN A 98 -15.24 10.10 -4.91
CA ASN A 98 -16.32 10.79 -5.58
C ASN A 98 -17.54 9.90 -5.85
N LYS A 99 -17.34 8.59 -5.96
CA LYS A 99 -18.37 7.61 -6.29
C LYS A 99 -17.98 6.22 -5.80
N GLU A 100 -18.88 5.25 -5.96
CA GLU A 100 -18.58 3.86 -5.65
C GLU A 100 -17.45 3.33 -6.54
N PRO A 101 -16.46 2.61 -5.95
CA PRO A 101 -15.36 2.04 -6.72
C PRO A 101 -15.84 0.95 -7.69
N ASP A 102 -15.15 0.83 -8.82
CA ASP A 102 -15.43 -0.24 -9.78
C ASP A 102 -14.91 -1.59 -9.23
N MET A 103 -15.79 -2.32 -8.58
CA MET A 103 -15.45 -3.60 -7.96
C MET A 103 -14.99 -4.68 -8.94
N LYS A 104 -15.22 -4.50 -10.25
CA LYS A 104 -14.81 -5.47 -11.30
C LYS A 104 -13.30 -5.53 -11.50
N VAL A 105 -12.55 -4.54 -11.02
CA VAL A 105 -11.08 -4.54 -11.10
C VAL A 105 -10.43 -5.44 -10.05
N PHE A 106 -11.19 -5.83 -9.02
CA PHE A 106 -10.72 -6.64 -7.91
C PHE A 106 -11.13 -8.10 -8.04
N SER A 107 -10.23 -9.00 -7.64
CA SER A 107 -10.61 -10.37 -7.35
C SER A 107 -11.24 -10.44 -5.95
N GLU A 108 -11.89 -11.56 -5.66
CA GLU A 108 -12.45 -11.82 -4.33
C GLU A 108 -11.37 -11.73 -3.22
N SER A 109 -10.18 -12.29 -3.47
CA SER A 109 -9.06 -12.22 -2.50
C SER A 109 -8.53 -10.80 -2.29
N ASP A 110 -8.60 -9.92 -3.30
CA ASP A 110 -8.24 -8.51 -3.15
C ASP A 110 -9.19 -7.82 -2.17
N ILE A 111 -10.51 -8.02 -2.36
CA ILE A 111 -11.55 -7.44 -1.52
C ILE A 111 -11.43 -7.95 -0.08
N GLN A 112 -11.32 -9.26 0.09
CA GLN A 112 -11.15 -9.88 1.42
C GLN A 112 -9.94 -9.31 2.16
N SER A 113 -8.83 -9.06 1.46
CA SER A 113 -7.63 -8.49 2.06
C SER A 113 -7.80 -7.02 2.43
N LEU A 114 -8.44 -6.21 1.57
CA LEU A 114 -8.78 -4.83 1.87
C LEU A 114 -9.71 -4.74 3.09
N ASP A 115 -10.78 -5.52 3.11
CA ASP A 115 -11.74 -5.55 4.22
C ASP A 115 -11.10 -5.97 5.54
N LEU A 116 -10.22 -6.97 5.49
CA LEU A 116 -9.50 -7.44 6.67
C LEU A 116 -8.63 -6.32 7.27
N ILE A 117 -7.88 -5.61 6.43
CA ILE A 117 -7.03 -4.50 6.87
C ILE A 117 -7.87 -3.33 7.39
N ILE A 118 -8.94 -2.96 6.72
CA ILE A 118 -9.87 -1.93 7.18
C ILE A 118 -10.43 -2.30 8.55
N LYS A 119 -10.93 -3.52 8.71
CA LYS A 119 -11.49 -4.02 9.98
C LYS A 119 -10.52 -3.88 11.14
N HIS A 120 -9.23 -4.14 10.92
CA HIS A 120 -8.22 -4.14 11.99
C HIS A 120 -7.57 -2.77 12.23
N PHE A 121 -7.44 -1.94 11.20
CA PHE A 121 -6.59 -0.75 11.24
C PHE A 121 -7.30 0.57 10.93
N ASN A 122 -8.59 0.55 10.57
CA ASN A 122 -9.31 1.78 10.23
C ASN A 122 -9.46 2.76 11.40
N SER A 123 -9.46 2.27 12.63
CA SER A 123 -9.51 3.12 13.82
C SER A 123 -8.19 3.84 14.14
N PHE A 124 -7.08 3.41 13.52
CA PHE A 124 -5.76 4.00 13.76
C PHE A 124 -5.64 5.33 13.01
N SER A 125 -4.99 6.28 13.66
CA SER A 125 -4.56 7.53 13.01
C SER A 125 -3.42 7.29 12.03
N ALA A 126 -3.16 8.25 11.15
CA ALA A 126 -2.03 8.22 10.23
C ALA A 126 -0.67 8.06 10.94
N LEU A 127 -0.50 8.70 12.12
CA LEU A 127 0.73 8.61 12.90
C LEU A 127 0.90 7.23 13.55
N GLU A 128 -0.16 6.68 14.15
CA GLU A 128 -0.11 5.31 14.71
C GLU A 128 0.22 4.27 13.64
N LEU A 129 -0.33 4.40 12.43
CA LEU A 129 0.02 3.53 11.31
C LEU A 129 1.47 3.76 10.82
N SER A 130 1.97 5.00 10.89
CA SER A 130 3.37 5.31 10.61
C SER A 130 4.29 4.57 11.59
N ASP A 131 4.07 4.72 12.89
CA ASP A 131 4.84 4.06 13.94
C ASP A 131 4.75 2.53 13.83
N PHE A 132 3.56 2.02 13.54
CA PHE A 132 3.36 0.59 13.28
C PHE A 132 4.19 0.11 12.09
N SER A 133 4.29 0.90 11.02
CA SER A 133 5.08 0.53 9.83
C SER A 133 6.58 0.40 10.11
N HIS A 134 7.10 1.07 11.14
CA HIS A 134 8.50 1.00 11.54
C HIS A 134 8.89 -0.33 12.20
N GLN A 135 7.92 -1.17 12.54
CA GLN A 135 8.16 -2.49 13.14
C GLN A 135 8.45 -3.57 12.09
N PHE A 136 8.27 -3.28 10.80
CA PHE A 136 8.35 -4.27 9.74
C PHE A 136 9.73 -4.34 9.08
N PRO A 137 10.17 -5.56 8.67
CA PRO A 137 11.48 -5.80 8.07
C PRO A 137 11.80 -4.90 6.88
N GLU A 138 10.83 -4.66 6.01
CA GLU A 138 10.97 -3.85 4.81
C GLU A 138 11.25 -2.37 5.08
N TRP A 139 10.93 -1.85 6.28
CA TRP A 139 11.32 -0.52 6.70
C TRP A 139 12.59 -0.56 7.56
N LYS A 140 12.67 -1.48 8.53
CA LYS A 140 13.82 -1.64 9.44
C LYS A 140 15.14 -1.79 8.68
N TYR A 141 15.14 -2.49 7.55
CA TYR A 141 16.32 -2.65 6.70
C TYR A 141 16.96 -1.31 6.31
N TYR A 142 16.14 -0.28 6.09
CA TYR A 142 16.57 1.05 5.68
C TYR A 142 16.68 2.06 6.81
N GLU A 143 16.28 1.73 8.03
CA GLU A 143 16.17 2.62 9.17
C GLU A 143 17.46 3.40 9.45
N LYS A 144 18.60 2.71 9.50
CA LYS A 144 19.92 3.35 9.74
C LYS A 144 20.27 4.36 8.64
N ALA A 145 19.95 4.07 7.41
CA ALA A 145 20.20 4.96 6.29
C ALA A 145 19.24 6.16 6.27
N LEU A 146 17.99 5.97 6.68
CA LEU A 146 16.99 7.03 6.77
C LEU A 146 17.29 8.02 7.92
N LYS A 147 17.90 7.55 9.02
CA LYS A 147 18.30 8.37 10.15
C LYS A 147 19.58 9.18 9.88
N ASP A 148 20.38 8.81 8.90
CA ASP A 148 21.59 9.56 8.52
C ASP A 148 21.21 10.82 7.71
N GLU A 149 21.43 12.00 8.27
CA GLU A 149 21.07 13.28 7.64
C GLU A 149 21.80 13.54 6.32
N LYS A 150 22.95 12.91 6.10
CA LYS A 150 23.76 13.07 4.88
C LYS A 150 23.30 12.18 3.72
N LYS A 151 22.35 11.25 3.97
CA LYS A 151 21.90 10.28 2.99
C LYS A 151 20.52 10.63 2.39
N LYS A 152 20.15 9.89 1.34
CA LYS A 152 18.81 9.97 0.75
C LYS A 152 17.74 9.69 1.81
N LYS A 153 16.58 10.33 1.67
CA LYS A 153 15.43 10.14 2.55
C LYS A 153 14.35 9.25 1.93
N ALA A 154 14.66 8.56 0.83
CA ALA A 154 13.77 7.59 0.19
C ALA A 154 14.61 6.45 -0.42
N TYR A 155 14.24 5.22 -0.10
CA TYR A 155 14.87 4.01 -0.62
C TYR A 155 13.81 3.09 -1.20
N LYS A 156 14.00 2.63 -2.44
CA LYS A 156 13.14 1.60 -3.03
C LYS A 156 13.25 0.32 -2.22
N ILE A 157 12.13 -0.22 -1.80
CA ILE A 157 12.06 -1.45 -1.00
C ILE A 157 12.24 -2.66 -1.92
N ASP A 158 13.09 -3.60 -1.49
CA ASP A 158 13.06 -4.94 -2.04
C ASP A 158 11.81 -5.66 -1.54
N MET A 159 10.91 -5.98 -2.45
CA MET A 159 9.64 -6.63 -2.13
C MET A 159 9.81 -8.03 -1.51
N THR A 160 10.99 -8.64 -1.60
CA THR A 160 11.26 -9.91 -0.93
C THR A 160 11.26 -9.78 0.59
N LEU A 161 11.52 -8.59 1.13
CA LEU A 161 11.44 -8.29 2.56
C LEU A 161 10.01 -8.37 3.12
N PHE A 162 8.98 -8.25 2.25
CA PHE A 162 7.58 -8.41 2.67
C PHE A 162 7.26 -9.84 3.11
N PHE A 163 8.05 -10.83 2.69
CA PHE A 163 7.89 -12.23 3.10
C PHE A 163 8.55 -12.54 4.45
N GLU A 164 9.28 -11.62 5.05
CA GLU A 164 9.85 -11.80 6.37
C GLU A 164 8.79 -11.53 7.45
N ASN A 165 8.76 -12.37 8.49
CA ASN A 165 7.94 -12.11 9.68
C ASN A 165 8.54 -10.94 10.48
N LYS A 166 7.69 -10.12 11.08
CA LYS A 166 8.13 -9.17 12.10
C LYS A 166 8.50 -9.95 13.38
N GLU A 167 9.21 -9.30 14.30
CA GLU A 167 9.74 -9.93 15.52
C GLU A 167 8.66 -10.48 16.49
N GLU A 168 7.38 -10.16 16.29
CA GLU A 168 6.28 -10.69 17.09
C GLU A 168 6.05 -12.19 16.81
N LYS A 169 5.70 -12.93 17.86
CA LYS A 169 5.48 -14.38 17.76
C LYS A 169 4.07 -14.76 17.26
N SER A 170 3.15 -13.83 17.19
CA SER A 170 1.76 -14.04 16.75
C SER A 170 1.17 -12.76 16.19
N GLY A 171 0.09 -12.89 15.44
CA GLY A 171 -0.65 -11.75 14.89
C GLY A 171 -0.88 -11.84 13.38
N LEU A 172 -1.60 -10.87 12.83
CA LEU A 172 -2.05 -10.86 11.43
C LEU A 172 -0.91 -10.96 10.40
N PHE A 173 0.31 -10.58 10.77
CA PHE A 173 1.48 -10.57 9.90
C PHE A 173 2.58 -11.55 10.33
N VAL A 174 2.18 -12.61 11.03
CA VAL A 174 3.06 -13.73 11.38
C VAL A 174 2.49 -14.99 10.72
N ASP A 175 3.08 -15.38 9.63
CA ASP A 175 2.63 -16.52 8.81
C ASP A 175 3.58 -17.69 8.94
N ASP A 176 3.08 -18.88 8.57
CA ASP A 176 3.87 -20.10 8.50
C ASP A 176 5.05 -19.93 7.53
N PRO A 177 6.28 -20.31 7.91
CA PRO A 177 7.45 -20.18 7.04
C PRO A 177 7.31 -20.89 5.68
N LEU A 178 6.65 -22.05 5.65
CA LEU A 178 6.43 -22.80 4.41
C LEU A 178 5.48 -22.05 3.48
N LEU A 179 4.40 -21.45 4.00
CA LEU A 179 3.51 -20.60 3.22
C LEU A 179 4.27 -19.43 2.61
N LEU A 180 5.15 -18.78 3.39
CA LEU A 180 5.93 -17.65 2.93
C LEU A 180 6.93 -18.03 1.84
N GLU A 181 7.56 -19.20 1.95
CA GLU A 181 8.46 -19.73 0.93
C GLU A 181 7.70 -19.98 -0.38
N LEU A 182 6.59 -20.70 -0.34
CA LEU A 182 5.77 -21.02 -1.51
C LEU A 182 5.23 -19.75 -2.20
N THR A 183 4.69 -18.82 -1.44
CA THR A 183 4.16 -17.57 -2.00
C THR A 183 5.26 -16.64 -2.55
N LYS A 184 6.45 -16.67 -1.97
CA LYS A 184 7.63 -15.98 -2.49
C LYS A 184 8.11 -16.57 -3.83
N GLU A 185 8.08 -17.87 -4.00
CA GLU A 185 8.36 -18.53 -5.29
C GLU A 185 7.35 -18.10 -6.35
N VAL A 186 6.07 -18.13 -6.03
CA VAL A 186 4.99 -17.64 -6.92
C VAL A 186 5.25 -16.19 -7.34
N TYR A 187 5.56 -15.32 -6.38
CA TYR A 187 5.89 -13.91 -6.66
C TYR A 187 7.08 -13.77 -7.63
N GLN A 188 8.15 -14.55 -7.42
CA GLN A 188 9.35 -14.50 -8.26
C GLN A 188 9.07 -14.94 -9.70
N GLN A 189 8.24 -15.97 -9.90
CA GLN A 189 7.81 -16.42 -11.22
C GLN A 189 7.03 -15.34 -11.96
N TYR A 190 6.08 -14.67 -11.29
CA TYR A 190 5.32 -13.56 -11.90
C TYR A 190 6.15 -12.31 -12.19
N LYS A 191 7.25 -12.08 -11.47
CA LYS A 191 8.14 -10.94 -11.72
C LYS A 191 9.03 -11.13 -12.94
N GLY A 192 9.28 -12.38 -13.35
CA GLY A 192 10.09 -12.75 -14.51
C GLY A 192 9.35 -12.76 -15.84
N CYS A 193 8.01 -12.60 -15.82
CA CYS A 193 7.13 -12.44 -16.99
C CYS A 193 6.78 -10.97 -17.20
#